data_57714f92cde264c4eb252a3e40ea6220
#
_entry.id   57714f92cde264c4eb252a3e40ea6220
#
_cell.length_a   1.000
_cell.length_b   1.000
_cell.length_c   1.000
_cell.angle_alpha   90.00
_cell.angle_beta   90.00
_cell.angle_gamma   90.00
#
_symmetry.space_group_name_H-M   'P 1'
#
loop_
_entity.id
_entity.type
_entity.pdbx_description
1 polymer ?
#
loop_
_entity_poly.entity_id
_entity_poly.type
_entity_poly.pdbx_seq_one_letter_code
_entity_poly.pdbx_strand_id
1 'polypeptide(L)'
;MKTNFLKTLLIALLPICAVSCVDNMPQEEVLPRDAVSFDYYINPNSLPDPKYYLDFYVDSEITFVNTSPETTSGTIVWDFGDGVKEDAVSSDTVYHSYTKAGTYKVTLTIGEKKTVQSIMIAAIKPIVKVVYSDEVLEVRNTPVTFDVELPNPQQKEATFTWTFPADTKDENGSPYPSYKGMDIFDLPAPVKFSHVGSQQVRLDVNLGGEDLEPTFLNVQVAYNEAVPTLYYAVVGGSIMARKLATPTGGMKIYSYDLGVSSGQHPLNILFSTKDTLLYVLDAGKQFYYVNDVSGVLGDGKISVIAKDGSKVQTMISNVGQAAFDDPFYGCIDGDFLYYANRNTGIMKLSLDDRDKMYNTSDQPYFVQNNTLGYYANGIAYGAIGGMFGKINGIWHWTKFYNANGIFRFEDKDIQPKAVDGSDKTLIPAAGIMLDGMWHKSFVYVPKHNKMVLHLMDVGYNGIYAATYDEFNAVGSSKNSMKPYAVTYNGMMFESNTAGNLPAKEGTGTESIGICQMTYDEVNDCVYFAYRNNAPGGEGKFPPSGIYCYNVANGAVICLVEGVEAYGVAVNNIPAKLF
;
A
#
# COMPACT_ATOMS: atom_id res chain seq x y z
N MET A 1 -29.51 36.63 23.20
CA MET A 1 -29.26 38.06 22.96
C MET A 1 -27.99 38.26 22.10
N LYS A 2 -27.84 37.51 20.99
CA LYS A 2 -26.66 37.58 20.06
C LYS A 2 -27.02 37.45 18.57
N THR A 3 -28.26 37.55 18.18
CA THR A 3 -28.68 37.32 16.79
C THR A 3 -29.21 38.57 16.05
N ASN A 4 -29.21 39.72 16.69
CA ASN A 4 -29.76 40.95 16.07
C ASN A 4 -28.69 41.96 15.60
N PHE A 5 -27.40 41.71 15.84
CA PHE A 5 -26.33 42.64 15.44
C PHE A 5 -25.87 42.45 13.99
N LEU A 6 -26.06 41.27 13.42
CA LEU A 6 -25.61 40.98 12.05
C LEU A 6 -26.60 41.38 10.97
N LYS A 7 -27.89 41.53 11.31
CA LYS A 7 -28.92 41.96 10.34
C LYS A 7 -28.97 43.48 10.13
N THR A 8 -28.49 44.24 11.09
CA THR A 8 -28.47 45.73 10.96
C THR A 8 -27.23 46.22 10.20
N LEU A 9 -26.17 45.44 10.13
CA LEU A 9 -24.97 45.78 9.36
C LEU A 9 -25.10 45.52 7.86
N LEU A 10 -26.00 44.60 7.46
CA LEU A 10 -26.19 44.23 6.05
C LEU A 10 -27.12 45.21 5.31
N ILE A 11 -27.95 45.99 6.03
CA ILE A 11 -28.89 46.97 5.44
C ILE A 11 -28.23 48.35 5.26
N ALA A 12 -27.14 48.64 5.99
CA ALA A 12 -26.41 49.90 5.89
C ALA A 12 -25.36 49.94 4.78
N LEU A 13 -25.04 48.81 4.15
CA LEU A 13 -24.03 48.69 3.07
C LEU A 13 -24.66 48.67 1.64
N LEU A 14 -25.97 48.54 1.51
CA LEU A 14 -26.65 48.47 0.22
C LEU A 14 -26.88 49.83 -0.51
N PRO A 15 -26.86 51.00 0.13
CA PRO A 15 -26.98 52.25 -0.62
C PRO A 15 -25.66 52.83 -1.14
N ILE A 16 -24.50 52.31 -0.73
CA ILE A 16 -23.20 52.90 -1.14
C ILE A 16 -22.68 52.29 -2.45
N CYS A 17 -23.17 51.12 -2.86
CA CYS A 17 -22.76 50.50 -4.14
C CYS A 17 -23.58 50.96 -5.35
N ALA A 18 -24.63 51.76 -5.15
CA ALA A 18 -25.52 52.18 -6.26
C ALA A 18 -25.16 53.55 -6.86
N VAL A 19 -24.12 54.24 -6.36
CA VAL A 19 -23.79 55.61 -6.85
C VAL A 19 -22.41 55.66 -7.55
N SER A 20 -21.66 54.57 -7.63
CA SER A 20 -20.34 54.61 -8.29
C SER A 20 -20.25 53.93 -9.68
N CYS A 21 -21.35 53.54 -10.26
CA CYS A 21 -21.36 52.84 -11.57
C CYS A 21 -21.85 53.67 -12.75
N VAL A 22 -21.88 54.97 -12.67
CA VAL A 22 -22.44 55.79 -13.78
C VAL A 22 -21.41 56.64 -14.54
N ASP A 23 -20.18 56.76 -14.06
CA ASP A 23 -19.22 57.70 -14.68
C ASP A 23 -17.97 57.06 -15.33
N ASN A 24 -17.94 55.75 -15.56
CA ASN A 24 -16.84 55.10 -16.33
C ASN A 24 -17.39 54.14 -17.38
N MET A 25 -18.30 54.58 -18.21
CA MET A 25 -18.40 53.98 -19.54
C MET A 25 -17.14 54.39 -20.30
N PRO A 26 -16.37 53.42 -20.89
CA PRO A 26 -15.34 53.81 -21.85
C PRO A 26 -16.01 54.71 -22.89
N GLN A 27 -15.51 55.92 -23.06
CA GLN A 27 -15.93 56.74 -24.20
C GLN A 27 -15.54 55.91 -25.44
N GLU A 28 -16.50 55.63 -26.31
CA GLU A 28 -16.16 55.10 -27.63
C GLU A 28 -15.08 56.02 -28.20
N GLU A 29 -13.88 55.46 -28.41
CA GLU A 29 -12.83 56.17 -29.14
C GLU A 29 -13.36 56.41 -30.54
N VAL A 30 -13.83 57.62 -30.79
CA VAL A 30 -14.22 58.02 -32.14
C VAL A 30 -12.93 58.07 -32.95
N LEU A 31 -12.68 57.04 -33.77
CA LEU A 31 -11.54 57.00 -34.67
C LEU A 31 -11.55 58.24 -35.59
N PRO A 32 -10.39 58.83 -35.88
CA PRO A 32 -10.28 59.88 -36.90
C PRO A 32 -10.91 59.39 -38.21
N ARG A 33 -11.54 60.29 -38.96
CA ARG A 33 -12.28 59.99 -40.20
C ARG A 33 -11.50 59.22 -41.26
N ASP A 34 -10.17 59.12 -41.11
CA ASP A 34 -9.28 58.50 -42.06
C ASP A 34 -8.32 57.49 -41.35
N ALA A 35 -8.70 57.04 -40.12
CA ALA A 35 -7.91 56.03 -39.38
C ALA A 35 -8.03 54.68 -40.06
N VAL A 36 -6.94 53.91 -40.01
CA VAL A 36 -6.94 52.49 -40.38
C VAL A 36 -7.14 51.65 -39.12
N SER A 37 -8.14 50.78 -39.12
CA SER A 37 -8.46 49.90 -38.01
C SER A 37 -8.95 48.54 -38.51
N PHE A 38 -8.78 47.51 -37.69
CA PHE A 38 -9.33 46.20 -37.96
C PHE A 38 -9.62 45.46 -36.66
N ASP A 39 -10.55 44.50 -36.75
CA ASP A 39 -10.82 43.52 -35.72
C ASP A 39 -10.51 42.11 -36.23
N TYR A 40 -10.36 41.17 -35.30
CA TYR A 40 -10.17 39.78 -35.64
C TYR A 40 -10.89 38.87 -34.64
N TYR A 41 -11.41 37.75 -35.15
CA TYR A 41 -12.12 36.76 -34.34
C TYR A 41 -12.10 35.40 -35.04
N ILE A 42 -12.42 34.33 -34.31
CA ILE A 42 -12.71 33.05 -34.93
C ILE A 42 -14.17 32.97 -35.27
N ASN A 43 -14.49 32.68 -36.54
CA ASN A 43 -15.86 32.48 -36.96
C ASN A 43 -16.40 31.20 -36.28
N PRO A 44 -17.42 31.32 -35.39
CA PRO A 44 -17.94 30.15 -34.70
C PRO A 44 -18.55 29.09 -35.63
N ASN A 45 -18.92 29.49 -36.85
CA ASN A 45 -19.43 28.54 -37.86
C ASN A 45 -18.32 27.78 -38.61
N SER A 46 -17.08 28.24 -38.51
CA SER A 46 -15.92 27.57 -39.12
C SER A 46 -15.28 26.52 -38.20
N LEU A 47 -15.63 26.53 -36.91
CA LEU A 47 -15.14 25.58 -35.93
C LEU A 47 -16.15 24.46 -35.69
N PRO A 48 -15.79 23.20 -35.81
CA PRO A 48 -16.63 22.08 -35.42
C PRO A 48 -16.99 22.08 -33.93
N ASP A 49 -16.10 22.57 -33.07
CA ASP A 49 -16.32 22.68 -31.63
C ASP A 49 -16.33 24.18 -31.21
N PRO A 50 -17.51 24.78 -30.97
CA PRO A 50 -17.63 26.19 -30.63
C PRO A 50 -17.02 26.58 -29.28
N LYS A 51 -16.63 25.64 -28.45
CA LYS A 51 -15.94 25.88 -27.18
C LYS A 51 -14.60 26.59 -27.36
N TYR A 52 -14.00 26.50 -28.54
CA TYR A 52 -12.69 27.10 -28.85
C TYR A 52 -12.76 28.41 -29.63
N TYR A 53 -13.92 28.98 -29.90
CA TYR A 53 -14.03 30.18 -30.73
C TYR A 53 -13.43 31.45 -30.09
N LEU A 54 -13.18 31.43 -28.77
CA LEU A 54 -12.54 32.53 -28.04
C LEU A 54 -11.01 32.46 -28.01
N ASP A 55 -10.43 31.31 -28.36
CA ASP A 55 -9.00 31.07 -28.27
C ASP A 55 -8.40 30.85 -29.66
N PHE A 56 -7.26 31.50 -29.90
CA PHE A 56 -6.54 31.35 -31.17
C PHE A 56 -5.50 30.24 -31.05
N TYR A 57 -5.78 29.10 -31.66
CA TYR A 57 -4.86 27.96 -31.74
C TYR A 57 -4.25 27.84 -33.15
N VAL A 58 -3.13 27.12 -33.24
CA VAL A 58 -2.58 26.68 -34.54
C VAL A 58 -3.68 26.04 -35.38
N ASP A 59 -3.65 26.30 -36.70
CA ASP A 59 -4.61 25.81 -37.69
C ASP A 59 -6.06 26.32 -37.53
N SER A 60 -6.33 27.20 -36.58
CA SER A 60 -7.64 27.87 -36.50
C SER A 60 -7.74 28.90 -37.61
N GLU A 61 -8.87 28.88 -38.35
CA GLU A 61 -9.17 29.94 -39.31
C GLU A 61 -9.62 31.19 -38.59
N ILE A 62 -8.84 32.26 -38.73
CA ILE A 62 -9.10 33.55 -38.11
C ILE A 62 -9.64 34.50 -39.17
N THR A 63 -10.75 35.13 -38.82
CA THR A 63 -11.36 36.16 -39.66
C THR A 63 -10.81 37.51 -39.26
N PHE A 64 -10.23 38.23 -40.18
CA PHE A 64 -9.82 39.62 -40.03
C PHE A 64 -10.75 40.53 -40.80
N VAL A 65 -11.27 41.57 -40.14
CA VAL A 65 -12.25 42.48 -40.72
C VAL A 65 -11.68 43.88 -40.67
N ASN A 66 -11.66 44.53 -41.84
CA ASN A 66 -11.36 45.95 -41.94
C ASN A 66 -12.50 46.75 -41.35
N THR A 67 -12.24 47.47 -40.26
CA THR A 67 -13.21 48.35 -39.57
C THR A 67 -12.86 49.81 -39.78
N SER A 68 -12.02 50.12 -40.77
CA SER A 68 -11.67 51.50 -41.13
C SER A 68 -12.93 52.27 -41.65
N PRO A 69 -13.02 53.58 -41.36
CA PRO A 69 -14.10 54.37 -41.90
C PRO A 69 -14.14 54.34 -43.44
N GLU A 70 -15.33 54.38 -44.03
CA GLU A 70 -15.55 54.42 -45.51
C GLU A 70 -14.79 55.53 -46.23
N THR A 71 -14.39 56.57 -45.52
CA THR A 71 -13.58 57.66 -46.05
C THR A 71 -12.13 57.35 -46.24
N THR A 72 -11.66 56.19 -45.71
CA THR A 72 -10.30 55.72 -45.89
C THR A 72 -10.19 55.03 -47.25
N SER A 73 -9.36 55.56 -48.15
CA SER A 73 -9.24 55.06 -49.51
C SER A 73 -7.79 54.67 -49.83
N GLY A 74 -7.62 53.68 -50.69
CA GLY A 74 -6.32 53.20 -51.16
C GLY A 74 -6.28 51.68 -51.36
N THR A 75 -5.19 51.18 -51.84
CA THR A 75 -4.97 49.73 -51.94
C THR A 75 -4.91 49.12 -50.53
N ILE A 76 -5.68 48.08 -50.30
CA ILE A 76 -5.74 47.34 -49.02
C ILE A 76 -4.69 46.23 -49.07
N VAL A 77 -3.80 46.20 -48.10
CA VAL A 77 -2.75 45.16 -47.95
C VAL A 77 -2.79 44.64 -46.50
N TRP A 78 -2.90 43.35 -46.37
CA TRP A 78 -2.76 42.65 -45.12
C TRP A 78 -1.37 41.97 -45.04
N ASP A 79 -0.67 42.15 -43.94
CA ASP A 79 0.56 41.39 -43.56
C ASP A 79 0.27 40.69 -42.22
N PHE A 80 0.23 39.36 -42.24
CA PHE A 80 -0.14 38.58 -41.07
C PHE A 80 1.03 38.36 -40.11
N GLY A 81 2.23 38.81 -40.47
CA GLY A 81 3.39 38.77 -39.59
C GLY A 81 4.12 37.42 -39.55
N ASP A 82 3.69 36.42 -40.31
CA ASP A 82 4.30 35.10 -40.49
C ASP A 82 4.98 34.95 -41.86
N GLY A 83 5.04 36.02 -42.62
CA GLY A 83 5.58 36.06 -43.99
C GLY A 83 4.51 35.99 -45.08
N VAL A 84 3.25 35.74 -44.71
CA VAL A 84 2.13 35.73 -45.65
C VAL A 84 1.53 37.14 -45.75
N LYS A 85 1.23 37.55 -46.96
CA LYS A 85 0.58 38.84 -47.28
C LYS A 85 -0.52 38.64 -48.29
N GLU A 86 -1.57 39.43 -48.17
CA GLU A 86 -2.61 39.54 -49.15
C GLU A 86 -2.67 40.99 -49.67
N ASP A 87 -2.36 41.14 -50.94
CA ASP A 87 -2.32 42.44 -51.60
C ASP A 87 -3.55 42.71 -52.46
N ALA A 88 -3.93 43.99 -52.57
CA ALA A 88 -4.99 44.46 -53.45
C ALA A 88 -6.35 43.80 -53.16
N VAL A 89 -6.65 43.55 -51.91
CA VAL A 89 -7.92 42.92 -51.49
C VAL A 89 -9.08 43.88 -51.75
N SER A 90 -10.12 43.37 -52.39
CA SER A 90 -11.36 44.14 -52.66
C SER A 90 -12.43 43.88 -51.58
N SER A 91 -12.17 42.97 -50.63
CA SER A 91 -13.07 42.59 -49.56
C SER A 91 -12.62 43.20 -48.22
N ASP A 92 -13.56 43.64 -47.42
CA ASP A 92 -13.27 44.07 -46.04
C ASP A 92 -12.94 42.92 -45.10
N THR A 93 -13.08 41.66 -45.53
CA THR A 93 -12.86 40.47 -44.74
C THR A 93 -11.87 39.53 -45.42
N VAL A 94 -10.85 39.11 -44.68
CA VAL A 94 -9.87 38.10 -45.11
C VAL A 94 -9.74 37.01 -44.06
N TYR A 95 -9.27 35.83 -44.46
CA TYR A 95 -9.12 34.68 -43.60
C TYR A 95 -7.66 34.23 -43.58
N HIS A 96 -7.14 33.92 -42.40
CA HIS A 96 -5.80 33.42 -42.27
C HIS A 96 -5.68 32.40 -41.15
N SER A 97 -4.82 31.41 -41.34
CA SER A 97 -4.48 30.40 -40.33
C SER A 97 -2.98 30.34 -40.11
N TYR A 98 -2.55 30.28 -38.85
CA TYR A 98 -1.14 30.16 -38.49
C TYR A 98 -0.77 28.69 -38.24
N THR A 99 0.31 28.23 -38.84
CA THR A 99 0.80 26.84 -38.68
C THR A 99 1.73 26.68 -37.51
N LYS A 100 2.15 27.74 -36.83
CA LYS A 100 3.05 27.72 -35.67
C LYS A 100 2.53 28.62 -34.57
N ALA A 101 2.72 28.18 -33.33
CA ALA A 101 2.42 29.00 -32.16
C ALA A 101 3.41 30.18 -32.07
N GLY A 102 2.91 31.31 -31.59
CA GLY A 102 3.73 32.52 -31.46
C GLY A 102 2.89 33.77 -31.31
N THR A 103 3.56 34.91 -31.19
CA THR A 103 2.92 36.23 -31.25
C THR A 103 3.27 36.86 -32.57
N TYR A 104 2.22 37.15 -33.34
CA TYR A 104 2.34 37.73 -34.67
C TYR A 104 1.86 39.18 -34.67
N LYS A 105 2.54 40.01 -35.46
CA LYS A 105 2.14 41.42 -35.67
C LYS A 105 1.39 41.52 -36.97
N VAL A 106 0.09 41.58 -36.88
CA VAL A 106 -0.79 41.76 -38.03
C VAL A 106 -0.83 43.24 -38.38
N THR A 107 -0.59 43.56 -39.64
CA THR A 107 -0.58 44.92 -40.16
C THR A 107 -1.62 45.05 -41.28
N LEU A 108 -2.54 45.98 -41.10
CA LEU A 108 -3.44 46.46 -42.18
C LEU A 108 -2.91 47.78 -42.72
N THR A 109 -2.69 47.85 -44.01
CA THR A 109 -2.26 49.05 -44.73
C THR A 109 -3.34 49.43 -45.75
N ILE A 110 -3.76 50.69 -45.74
CA ILE A 110 -4.68 51.25 -46.75
C ILE A 110 -4.03 52.51 -47.32
N GLY A 111 -3.59 52.46 -48.57
CA GLY A 111 -2.78 53.50 -49.19
C GLY A 111 -1.45 53.72 -48.44
N GLU A 112 -1.28 54.94 -47.86
CA GLU A 112 -0.05 55.27 -47.10
C GLU A 112 -0.21 55.05 -45.57
N LYS A 113 -1.41 54.73 -45.08
CA LYS A 113 -1.72 54.58 -43.67
C LYS A 113 -1.72 53.12 -43.25
N LYS A 114 -1.33 52.87 -42.02
CA LYS A 114 -1.29 51.52 -41.46
C LYS A 114 -1.65 51.47 -39.98
N THR A 115 -2.18 50.34 -39.57
CA THR A 115 -2.34 49.94 -38.17
C THR A 115 -1.74 48.59 -37.91
N VAL A 116 -1.32 48.33 -36.66
CA VAL A 116 -0.67 47.06 -36.25
C VAL A 116 -1.30 46.58 -34.97
N GLN A 117 -1.72 45.33 -34.93
CA GLN A 117 -2.16 44.66 -33.72
C GLN A 117 -1.34 43.38 -33.52
N SER A 118 -1.19 42.97 -32.26
CA SER A 118 -0.52 41.72 -31.91
C SER A 118 -1.56 40.64 -31.62
N ILE A 119 -1.45 39.52 -32.28
CA ILE A 119 -2.24 38.31 -32.00
C ILE A 119 -1.36 37.22 -31.46
N MET A 120 -1.84 36.53 -30.42
CA MET A 120 -1.14 35.37 -29.83
C MET A 120 -1.82 34.08 -30.32
N ILE A 121 -1.04 33.19 -30.92
CA ILE A 121 -1.48 31.89 -31.38
C ILE A 121 -0.92 30.85 -30.43
N ALA A 122 -1.80 30.08 -29.78
CA ALA A 122 -1.44 29.06 -28.83
C ALA A 122 -1.10 27.73 -29.54
N ALA A 123 -0.13 27.01 -29.01
CA ALA A 123 0.11 25.62 -29.41
C ALA A 123 -1.01 24.72 -28.86
N ILE A 124 -1.36 23.71 -29.65
CA ILE A 124 -2.23 22.63 -29.16
C ILE A 124 -1.40 21.76 -28.22
N LYS A 125 -1.78 21.71 -26.95
CA LYS A 125 -1.15 20.85 -25.93
C LYS A 125 -2.22 20.19 -25.08
N PRO A 126 -2.07 18.91 -24.74
CA PRO A 126 -2.99 18.26 -23.81
C PRO A 126 -2.86 18.85 -22.40
N ILE A 127 -3.98 19.06 -21.74
CA ILE A 127 -4.08 19.44 -20.33
C ILE A 127 -4.47 18.19 -19.57
N VAL A 128 -3.59 17.69 -18.72
CA VAL A 128 -3.81 16.45 -17.98
C VAL A 128 -4.06 16.77 -16.52
N LYS A 129 -5.11 16.16 -15.96
CA LYS A 129 -5.42 16.19 -14.53
C LYS A 129 -5.19 14.83 -13.94
N VAL A 130 -4.53 14.80 -12.79
CA VAL A 130 -4.36 13.60 -11.97
C VAL A 130 -5.48 13.59 -10.95
N VAL A 131 -6.25 12.50 -10.90
CA VAL A 131 -7.43 12.39 -10.04
C VAL A 131 -7.24 11.21 -9.09
N TYR A 132 -7.34 11.47 -7.81
CA TYR A 132 -7.35 10.49 -6.74
C TYR A 132 -8.18 11.04 -5.57
N SER A 133 -8.70 10.13 -4.75
CA SER A 133 -9.71 10.48 -3.74
C SER A 133 -9.15 10.70 -2.34
N ASP A 134 -7.90 10.31 -2.10
CA ASP A 134 -7.25 10.43 -0.80
C ASP A 134 -6.58 11.82 -0.66
N GLU A 135 -6.40 12.30 0.58
CA GLU A 135 -5.64 13.53 0.84
C GLU A 135 -4.16 13.38 0.42
N VAL A 136 -3.66 12.15 0.46
CA VAL A 136 -2.29 11.78 0.07
C VAL A 136 -2.37 10.64 -0.93
N LEU A 137 -1.69 10.80 -2.06
CA LEU A 137 -1.50 9.72 -3.00
C LEU A 137 -0.49 8.74 -2.43
N GLU A 138 -1.01 7.60 -1.94
CA GLU A 138 -0.22 6.65 -1.20
C GLU A 138 0.33 5.55 -2.10
N VAL A 139 1.62 5.26 -1.94
CA VAL A 139 2.32 4.20 -2.67
C VAL A 139 1.59 2.86 -2.57
N ARG A 140 1.41 2.20 -3.71
CA ARG A 140 0.78 0.87 -3.88
C ARG A 140 -0.66 0.74 -3.40
N ASN A 141 -1.21 1.79 -2.78
CA ASN A 141 -2.56 1.76 -2.21
C ASN A 141 -3.55 2.62 -3.00
N THR A 142 -3.26 3.90 -3.19
CA THR A 142 -4.20 4.83 -3.81
C THR A 142 -4.27 4.62 -5.32
N PRO A 143 -5.44 4.23 -5.87
CA PRO A 143 -5.64 4.20 -7.30
C PRO A 143 -5.70 5.63 -7.86
N VAL A 144 -5.01 5.84 -8.97
CA VAL A 144 -4.92 7.11 -9.66
C VAL A 144 -5.55 6.98 -11.04
N THR A 145 -6.43 7.89 -11.35
CA THR A 145 -7.01 8.06 -12.68
C THR A 145 -6.49 9.34 -13.30
N PHE A 146 -6.59 9.42 -14.61
CA PHE A 146 -6.20 10.57 -15.39
C PHE A 146 -7.40 11.10 -16.15
N ASP A 147 -7.47 12.40 -16.24
CA ASP A 147 -8.41 13.09 -17.11
C ASP A 147 -7.59 13.94 -18.07
N VAL A 148 -7.98 13.99 -19.34
CA VAL A 148 -7.25 14.72 -20.37
C VAL A 148 -8.19 15.64 -21.13
N GLU A 149 -7.78 16.87 -21.31
CA GLU A 149 -8.43 17.84 -22.16
C GLU A 149 -7.45 18.21 -23.27
N LEU A 150 -7.85 18.06 -24.53
CA LEU A 150 -7.08 18.42 -25.70
C LEU A 150 -7.79 19.51 -26.48
N PRO A 151 -7.25 20.73 -26.57
CA PRO A 151 -7.73 21.69 -27.53
C PRO A 151 -7.62 21.11 -28.94
N ASN A 152 -8.74 20.87 -29.57
CA ASN A 152 -8.81 20.28 -30.91
C ASN A 152 -9.92 20.98 -31.72
N PRO A 153 -9.73 22.28 -32.09
CA PRO A 153 -10.76 23.08 -32.70
C PRO A 153 -11.25 22.51 -34.04
N GLN A 154 -10.41 21.79 -34.75
CA GLN A 154 -10.74 21.19 -36.04
C GLN A 154 -11.25 19.75 -35.94
N GLN A 155 -11.41 19.20 -34.73
CA GLN A 155 -11.84 17.83 -34.46
C GLN A 155 -11.03 16.77 -35.25
N LYS A 156 -9.75 16.99 -35.38
CA LYS A 156 -8.83 15.99 -35.98
C LYS A 156 -8.85 14.71 -35.16
N GLU A 157 -8.68 13.56 -35.81
CA GLU A 157 -8.48 12.29 -35.10
C GLU A 157 -7.27 12.37 -34.18
N ALA A 158 -7.42 11.91 -32.94
CA ALA A 158 -6.35 11.93 -31.95
C ALA A 158 -6.17 10.56 -31.33
N THR A 159 -4.91 10.11 -31.20
CA THR A 159 -4.56 8.93 -30.42
C THR A 159 -3.61 9.30 -29.30
N PHE A 160 -3.74 8.61 -28.16
CA PHE A 160 -3.05 8.90 -26.91
C PHE A 160 -2.22 7.71 -26.47
N THR A 161 -0.92 7.89 -26.26
CA THR A 161 -0.06 6.84 -25.71
C THR A 161 0.46 7.28 -24.35
N TRP A 162 -0.01 6.60 -23.32
CA TRP A 162 0.42 6.80 -21.94
C TRP A 162 1.59 5.87 -21.63
N THR A 163 2.61 6.39 -21.00
CA THR A 163 3.74 5.62 -20.50
C THR A 163 3.93 5.90 -19.02
N PHE A 164 3.87 4.86 -18.23
CA PHE A 164 4.02 4.89 -16.78
C PHE A 164 5.40 4.35 -16.38
N PRO A 165 5.86 4.57 -15.14
CA PRO A 165 7.00 3.83 -14.57
C PRO A 165 6.82 2.32 -14.77
N ALA A 166 7.91 1.61 -15.05
CA ALA A 166 7.87 0.22 -15.53
C ALA A 166 7.20 -0.77 -14.56
N ASP A 167 7.19 -0.45 -13.28
CA ASP A 167 6.62 -1.25 -12.18
C ASP A 167 5.23 -0.78 -11.73
N THR A 168 4.62 0.15 -12.46
CA THR A 168 3.22 0.56 -12.24
C THR A 168 2.28 -0.61 -12.43
N LYS A 169 1.28 -0.72 -11.59
CA LYS A 169 0.28 -1.79 -11.62
C LYS A 169 -1.13 -1.23 -11.81
N ASP A 170 -2.01 -2.03 -12.39
CA ASP A 170 -3.45 -1.76 -12.40
C ASP A 170 -4.09 -2.02 -11.01
N GLU A 171 -5.38 -1.84 -10.89
CA GLU A 171 -6.13 -2.12 -9.65
C GLU A 171 -6.04 -3.59 -9.20
N ASN A 172 -5.87 -4.51 -10.14
CA ASN A 172 -5.79 -5.94 -9.90
C ASN A 172 -4.38 -6.43 -9.56
N GLY A 173 -3.39 -5.49 -9.57
CA GLY A 173 -2.00 -5.79 -9.30
C GLY A 173 -1.21 -6.30 -10.51
N SER A 174 -1.78 -6.27 -11.72
CA SER A 174 -1.08 -6.65 -12.96
C SER A 174 -0.17 -5.50 -13.44
N PRO A 175 0.97 -5.80 -14.07
CA PRO A 175 1.84 -4.77 -14.64
C PRO A 175 1.11 -3.88 -15.65
N TYR A 176 1.26 -2.57 -15.52
CA TYR A 176 0.59 -1.58 -16.36
C TYR A 176 1.56 -0.46 -16.80
N PRO A 177 2.61 -0.79 -17.61
CA PRO A 177 3.64 0.18 -17.97
C PRO A 177 3.22 1.15 -19.06
N SER A 178 2.16 0.84 -19.82
CA SER A 178 1.68 1.71 -20.90
C SER A 178 0.22 1.42 -21.25
N TYR A 179 -0.41 2.42 -21.87
CA TYR A 179 -1.77 2.30 -22.41
C TYR A 179 -1.89 3.12 -23.69
N LYS A 180 -2.65 2.63 -24.67
CA LYS A 180 -2.95 3.36 -25.90
C LYS A 180 -4.45 3.56 -26.04
N GLY A 181 -4.89 4.82 -25.93
CA GLY A 181 -6.26 5.25 -26.16
C GLY A 181 -6.49 5.73 -27.60
N MET A 182 -7.68 5.47 -28.11
CA MET A 182 -8.06 5.81 -29.48
C MET A 182 -8.78 7.17 -29.60
N ASP A 183 -9.19 7.73 -28.47
CA ASP A 183 -9.79 9.07 -28.39
C ASP A 183 -9.60 9.66 -26.98
N ILE A 184 -10.10 10.88 -26.76
CA ILE A 184 -9.99 11.62 -25.49
C ILE A 184 -10.76 10.97 -24.32
N PHE A 185 -11.73 10.10 -24.60
CA PHE A 185 -12.53 9.41 -23.59
C PHE A 185 -12.01 7.99 -23.31
N ASP A 186 -11.13 7.49 -24.17
CA ASP A 186 -10.50 6.20 -24.02
C ASP A 186 -9.25 6.32 -23.12
N LEU A 187 -9.51 6.44 -21.82
CA LEU A 187 -8.53 6.71 -20.79
C LEU A 187 -7.95 5.42 -20.19
N PRO A 188 -6.72 5.46 -19.64
CA PRO A 188 -6.16 4.30 -18.95
C PRO A 188 -7.00 3.92 -17.73
N ALA A 189 -7.04 2.61 -17.43
CA ALA A 189 -7.59 2.12 -16.17
C ALA A 189 -6.86 2.75 -14.98
N PRO A 190 -7.48 2.79 -13.78
CA PRO A 190 -6.82 3.28 -12.59
C PRO A 190 -5.50 2.55 -12.32
N VAL A 191 -4.44 3.29 -12.02
CA VAL A 191 -3.10 2.75 -11.77
C VAL A 191 -2.65 3.02 -10.34
N LYS A 192 -1.74 2.17 -9.85
CA LYS A 192 -1.07 2.30 -8.56
C LYS A 192 0.43 2.38 -8.78
N PHE A 193 1.06 3.40 -8.21
CA PHE A 193 2.52 3.58 -8.28
C PHE A 193 3.22 2.74 -7.22
N SER A 194 4.32 2.11 -7.58
CA SER A 194 5.05 1.18 -6.73
C SER A 194 6.14 1.81 -5.87
N HIS A 195 6.52 3.05 -6.13
CA HIS A 195 7.57 3.78 -5.40
C HIS A 195 7.10 5.14 -4.89
N VAL A 196 7.66 5.56 -3.77
CA VAL A 196 7.49 6.92 -3.23
C VAL A 196 8.30 7.94 -4.02
N GLY A 197 7.94 9.21 -3.87
CA GLY A 197 8.61 10.32 -4.54
C GLY A 197 7.95 10.72 -5.86
N SER A 198 8.70 11.42 -6.68
CA SER A 198 8.19 11.91 -7.97
C SER A 198 8.17 10.79 -9.00
N GLN A 199 6.98 10.41 -9.43
CA GLN A 199 6.75 9.41 -10.47
C GLN A 199 6.40 10.13 -11.77
N GLN A 200 7.18 9.92 -12.83
CA GLN A 200 6.95 10.59 -14.11
C GLN A 200 6.04 9.75 -15.00
N VAL A 201 4.94 10.35 -15.42
CA VAL A 201 4.03 9.83 -16.45
C VAL A 201 4.23 10.64 -17.72
N ARG A 202 4.35 9.98 -18.85
CA ARG A 202 4.48 10.58 -20.17
C ARG A 202 3.22 10.33 -20.99
N LEU A 203 2.74 11.37 -21.64
CA LEU A 203 1.66 11.29 -22.61
C LEU A 203 2.16 11.78 -23.97
N ASP A 204 2.13 10.90 -24.96
CA ASP A 204 2.33 11.22 -26.37
C ASP A 204 0.98 11.26 -27.07
N VAL A 205 0.74 12.32 -27.84
CA VAL A 205 -0.49 12.52 -28.61
C VAL A 205 -0.15 12.65 -30.08
N ASN A 206 -0.79 11.82 -30.91
CA ASN A 206 -0.79 12.00 -32.36
C ASN A 206 -2.14 12.64 -32.75
N LEU A 207 -2.08 13.81 -33.39
CA LEU A 207 -3.24 14.58 -33.79
C LEU A 207 -3.27 14.75 -35.30
N GLY A 208 -4.24 14.10 -35.97
CA GLY A 208 -4.37 14.16 -37.42
C GLY A 208 -3.18 13.61 -38.19
N GLY A 209 -2.42 12.67 -37.61
CA GLY A 209 -1.21 12.08 -38.21
C GLY A 209 0.10 12.76 -37.81
N GLU A 210 0.05 13.85 -37.04
CA GLU A 210 1.23 14.58 -36.54
C GLU A 210 1.41 14.36 -35.04
N ASP A 211 2.63 14.12 -34.62
CA ASP A 211 2.96 13.96 -33.19
C ASP A 211 3.12 15.34 -32.54
N LEU A 212 2.38 15.57 -31.46
CA LEU A 212 2.54 16.74 -30.60
C LEU A 212 3.78 16.56 -29.71
N GLU A 213 4.29 17.67 -29.14
CA GLU A 213 5.32 17.58 -28.12
C GLU A 213 4.85 16.74 -26.92
N PRO A 214 5.65 15.77 -26.43
CA PRO A 214 5.29 14.93 -25.31
C PRO A 214 4.95 15.75 -24.06
N THR A 215 3.90 15.37 -23.36
CA THR A 215 3.54 15.96 -22.06
C THR A 215 4.05 15.07 -20.93
N PHE A 216 4.75 15.67 -19.98
CA PHE A 216 5.28 14.99 -18.81
C PHE A 216 4.58 15.47 -17.56
N LEU A 217 4.13 14.52 -16.75
CA LEU A 217 3.51 14.74 -15.46
C LEU A 217 4.41 14.20 -14.36
N ASN A 218 4.63 14.98 -13.32
CA ASN A 218 5.32 14.52 -12.13
C ASN A 218 4.29 14.30 -11.02
N VAL A 219 3.94 13.05 -10.78
CA VAL A 219 2.98 12.64 -9.76
C VAL A 219 3.72 12.41 -8.45
N GLN A 220 3.38 13.14 -7.40
CA GLN A 220 4.02 12.99 -6.09
C GLN A 220 3.35 11.87 -5.31
N VAL A 221 4.09 10.81 -5.05
CA VAL A 221 3.63 9.63 -4.33
C VAL A 221 4.28 9.62 -2.95
N ALA A 222 3.48 9.43 -1.92
CA ALA A 222 3.94 9.43 -0.54
C ALA A 222 3.60 8.11 0.15
N TYR A 223 4.19 7.90 1.33
CA TYR A 223 3.77 6.87 2.26
C TYR A 223 3.10 7.55 3.46
N ASN A 224 1.87 7.14 3.78
CA ASN A 224 1.16 7.69 4.92
C ASN A 224 1.40 6.84 6.17
N GLU A 225 2.35 7.26 7.00
CA GLU A 225 2.71 6.57 8.24
C GLU A 225 1.67 6.71 9.35
N ALA A 226 0.78 7.68 9.26
CA ALA A 226 -0.22 7.98 10.30
C ALA A 226 -1.46 7.08 10.23
N VAL A 227 -1.56 6.19 9.25
CA VAL A 227 -2.72 5.32 9.06
C VAL A 227 -2.50 3.96 9.70
N PRO A 228 -3.47 3.45 10.51
CA PRO A 228 -3.37 2.12 11.06
C PRO A 228 -3.31 1.08 9.94
N THR A 229 -2.28 0.25 9.98
CA THR A 229 -1.97 -0.70 8.90
C THR A 229 -1.66 -2.07 9.46
N LEU A 230 -2.30 -3.07 8.90
CA LEU A 230 -2.03 -4.49 9.09
C LEU A 230 -1.09 -4.99 7.98
N TYR A 231 -0.06 -5.72 8.36
CA TYR A 231 0.86 -6.40 7.46
C TYR A 231 0.69 -7.90 7.61
N TYR A 232 0.74 -8.64 6.52
CA TYR A 232 0.65 -10.09 6.55
C TYR A 232 1.47 -10.75 5.44
N ALA A 233 2.02 -11.93 5.75
CA ALA A 233 2.87 -12.68 4.84
C ALA A 233 2.09 -13.78 4.14
N VAL A 234 1.89 -13.63 2.84
CA VAL A 234 1.23 -14.66 2.01
C VAL A 234 2.18 -15.82 1.77
N VAL A 235 1.68 -17.03 1.92
CA VAL A 235 2.46 -18.26 1.72
C VAL A 235 2.97 -18.35 0.28
N GLY A 236 4.29 -18.40 0.11
CA GLY A 236 4.91 -18.45 -1.23
C GLY A 236 4.64 -17.21 -2.10
N GLY A 237 4.25 -16.09 -1.49
CA GLY A 237 3.87 -14.86 -2.18
C GLY A 237 4.67 -13.65 -1.69
N SER A 238 3.96 -12.56 -1.43
CA SER A 238 4.50 -11.27 -1.01
C SER A 238 4.06 -10.90 0.41
N ILE A 239 4.75 -9.92 0.98
CA ILE A 239 4.25 -9.20 2.14
C ILE A 239 3.18 -8.23 1.65
N MET A 240 1.99 -8.37 2.20
CA MET A 240 0.84 -7.53 1.91
C MET A 240 0.62 -6.54 3.04
N ALA A 241 0.06 -5.38 2.70
CA ALA A 241 -0.40 -4.39 3.65
C ALA A 241 -1.89 -4.09 3.44
N ARG A 242 -2.61 -3.79 4.52
CA ARG A 242 -4.02 -3.40 4.50
C ARG A 242 -4.26 -2.27 5.48
N LYS A 243 -4.89 -1.20 5.04
CA LYS A 243 -5.33 -0.14 5.94
C LYS A 243 -6.45 -0.64 6.85
N LEU A 244 -6.37 -0.33 8.14
CA LEU A 244 -7.38 -0.70 9.12
C LEU A 244 -8.44 0.40 9.32
N ALA A 245 -8.10 1.66 9.05
CA ALA A 245 -9.06 2.75 9.07
C ALA A 245 -9.94 2.74 7.81
N THR A 246 -11.23 3.05 7.99
CA THR A 246 -12.11 3.28 6.84
C THR A 246 -11.75 4.63 6.22
N PRO A 247 -11.39 4.70 4.94
CA PRO A 247 -11.14 5.96 4.26
C PRO A 247 -12.36 6.87 4.35
N THR A 248 -12.13 8.16 4.57
CA THR A 248 -13.17 9.17 4.48
C THR A 248 -13.68 9.22 3.04
N GLY A 249 -14.99 9.08 2.82
CA GLY A 249 -15.58 9.14 1.49
C GLY A 249 -16.11 7.82 0.92
N GLY A 250 -16.14 6.75 1.70
CA GLY A 250 -16.76 5.48 1.29
C GLY A 250 -15.91 4.63 0.35
N MET A 251 -14.61 4.91 0.24
CA MET A 251 -13.69 4.08 -0.52
C MET A 251 -13.53 2.69 0.05
N LYS A 252 -13.40 1.71 -0.84
CA LYS A 252 -13.07 0.35 -0.44
C LYS A 252 -11.64 0.29 0.13
N ILE A 253 -11.49 -0.41 1.25
CA ILE A 253 -10.19 -0.74 1.81
C ILE A 253 -9.63 -1.92 1.01
N TYR A 254 -8.47 -1.73 0.42
CA TYR A 254 -7.78 -2.77 -0.33
C TYR A 254 -6.53 -3.23 0.40
N SER A 255 -6.23 -4.53 0.25
CA SER A 255 -4.89 -5.02 0.51
C SER A 255 -4.00 -4.72 -0.69
N TYR A 256 -2.77 -4.33 -0.45
CA TYR A 256 -1.80 -4.03 -1.49
C TYR A 256 -0.46 -4.71 -1.21
N ASP A 257 0.24 -5.05 -2.28
CA ASP A 257 1.52 -5.73 -2.26
C ASP A 257 2.67 -4.75 -1.99
N LEU A 258 3.52 -5.03 -1.00
CA LEU A 258 4.73 -4.24 -0.76
C LEU A 258 5.83 -4.48 -1.81
N GLY A 259 5.64 -5.42 -2.73
CA GLY A 259 6.64 -5.79 -3.73
C GLY A 259 7.83 -6.54 -3.15
N VAL A 260 7.69 -7.09 -1.96
CA VAL A 260 8.72 -7.84 -1.26
C VAL A 260 8.25 -9.27 -1.05
N SER A 261 9.09 -10.24 -1.44
CA SER A 261 8.77 -11.65 -1.20
C SER A 261 8.63 -11.94 0.30
N SER A 262 7.59 -12.65 0.67
CA SER A 262 7.38 -13.13 2.04
C SER A 262 8.34 -14.27 2.42
N GLY A 263 8.91 -14.96 1.44
CA GLY A 263 9.68 -16.18 1.62
C GLY A 263 8.88 -17.44 1.34
N GLN A 264 9.41 -18.59 1.71
CA GLN A 264 8.75 -19.89 1.49
C GLN A 264 7.73 -20.20 2.60
N HIS A 265 8.16 -20.08 3.85
CA HIS A 265 7.33 -20.27 5.03
C HIS A 265 7.53 -19.10 6.02
N PRO A 266 6.96 -17.94 5.74
CA PRO A 266 7.12 -16.74 6.56
C PRO A 266 6.23 -16.82 7.81
N LEU A 267 6.70 -17.51 8.83
CA LEU A 267 5.90 -17.89 9.99
C LEU A 267 5.55 -16.71 10.87
N ASN A 268 6.43 -15.71 10.93
CA ASN A 268 6.20 -14.49 11.70
C ASN A 268 6.49 -13.23 10.89
N ILE A 269 5.68 -12.20 11.13
CA ILE A 269 6.04 -10.81 10.93
C ILE A 269 5.96 -10.11 12.27
N LEU A 270 6.99 -9.36 12.62
CA LEU A 270 7.05 -8.57 13.84
C LEU A 270 7.23 -7.11 13.46
N PHE A 271 6.43 -6.24 14.04
CA PHE A 271 6.61 -4.80 13.92
C PHE A 271 7.40 -4.30 15.12
N SER A 272 8.48 -3.59 14.87
CA SER A 272 9.30 -2.98 15.91
C SER A 272 8.92 -1.51 16.07
N THR A 273 8.49 -1.14 17.25
CA THR A 273 8.22 0.27 17.60
C THR A 273 9.49 1.10 17.77
N LYS A 274 10.64 0.45 17.98
CA LYS A 274 11.94 1.13 18.16
C LYS A 274 12.41 1.78 16.86
N ASP A 275 12.31 1.09 15.74
CA ASP A 275 12.85 1.51 14.46
C ASP A 275 11.82 1.58 13.34
N THR A 276 10.58 1.25 13.66
CA THR A 276 9.42 1.26 12.75
C THR A 276 9.57 0.34 11.53
N LEU A 277 10.32 -0.76 11.68
CA LEU A 277 10.56 -1.75 10.65
C LEU A 277 9.78 -3.04 10.90
N LEU A 278 9.63 -3.83 9.84
CA LEU A 278 9.07 -5.17 9.87
C LEU A 278 10.19 -6.20 9.85
N TYR A 279 10.11 -7.18 10.74
CA TYR A 279 11.01 -8.32 10.81
C TYR A 279 10.26 -9.57 10.40
N VAL A 280 10.68 -10.20 9.31
CA VAL A 280 10.02 -11.38 8.73
C VAL A 280 10.90 -12.60 8.99
N LEU A 281 10.36 -13.55 9.71
CA LEU A 281 11.01 -14.82 10.02
C LEU A 281 10.50 -15.88 9.03
N ASP A 282 11.33 -16.27 8.10
CA ASP A 282 11.05 -17.28 7.08
C ASP A 282 11.82 -18.57 7.39
N ALA A 283 11.09 -19.63 7.66
CA ALA A 283 11.68 -20.94 7.99
C ALA A 283 12.25 -21.68 6.76
N GLY A 284 12.22 -21.08 5.58
CA GLY A 284 12.72 -21.69 4.35
C GLY A 284 11.75 -22.71 3.75
N LYS A 285 12.28 -23.64 2.98
CA LYS A 285 11.48 -24.63 2.22
C LYS A 285 10.77 -25.64 3.11
N GLN A 286 11.31 -25.90 4.28
CA GLN A 286 10.75 -26.90 5.17
C GLN A 286 10.21 -26.29 6.46
N PHE A 287 8.89 -26.22 6.53
CA PHE A 287 8.21 -25.80 7.74
C PHE A 287 8.17 -26.91 8.82
N TYR A 288 7.86 -28.12 8.41
CA TYR A 288 7.67 -29.25 9.29
C TYR A 288 8.91 -30.15 9.33
N TYR A 289 9.11 -30.83 10.45
CA TYR A 289 10.10 -31.90 10.50
C TYR A 289 9.57 -33.08 9.69
N VAL A 290 10.20 -33.37 8.58
CA VAL A 290 10.08 -34.64 7.85
C VAL A 290 11.44 -35.28 7.81
N ASN A 291 11.53 -36.56 8.17
CA ASN A 291 12.76 -37.31 8.32
C ASN A 291 13.68 -37.35 7.10
N ASP A 292 13.29 -36.79 5.96
CA ASP A 292 13.92 -37.13 4.70
C ASP A 292 14.16 -35.96 3.74
N VAL A 293 14.34 -34.76 4.22
CA VAL A 293 14.69 -33.66 3.34
C VAL A 293 16.13 -33.24 3.55
N SER A 294 17.04 -34.18 3.31
CA SER A 294 18.47 -33.87 3.25
C SER A 294 18.74 -32.80 2.21
N GLY A 295 19.26 -31.65 2.62
CA GLY A 295 19.65 -30.55 1.75
C GLY A 295 18.70 -29.36 1.67
N VAL A 296 17.59 -29.35 2.43
CA VAL A 296 16.65 -28.20 2.50
C VAL A 296 16.55 -27.58 3.88
N LEU A 297 17.29 -28.10 4.86
CA LEU A 297 17.36 -27.47 6.17
C LEU A 297 18.42 -26.38 6.18
N GLY A 298 18.14 -25.29 6.90
CA GLY A 298 19.06 -24.17 7.02
C GLY A 298 18.98 -23.20 5.83
N ASP A 299 17.88 -23.16 5.09
CA ASP A 299 17.64 -22.22 4.00
C ASP A 299 16.68 -21.07 4.40
N GLY A 300 16.33 -21.00 5.68
CA GLY A 300 15.56 -19.92 6.25
C GLY A 300 16.33 -18.61 6.36
N LYS A 301 15.62 -17.55 6.72
CA LYS A 301 16.20 -16.21 6.87
C LYS A 301 15.37 -15.31 7.76
N ILE A 302 15.99 -14.24 8.25
CA ILE A 302 15.30 -13.11 8.85
C ILE A 302 15.52 -11.91 7.96
N SER A 303 14.45 -11.37 7.40
CA SER A 303 14.47 -10.17 6.57
C SER A 303 13.94 -8.98 7.34
N VAL A 304 14.57 -7.82 7.18
CA VAL A 304 14.14 -6.55 7.76
C VAL A 304 13.64 -5.66 6.64
N ILE A 305 12.42 -5.18 6.76
CA ILE A 305 11.69 -4.55 5.66
C ILE A 305 11.12 -3.22 6.13
N ALA A 306 11.32 -2.17 5.32
CA ALA A 306 10.61 -0.91 5.52
C ALA A 306 9.11 -1.09 5.27
N LYS A 307 8.26 -0.38 6.02
CA LYS A 307 6.79 -0.47 5.95
C LYS A 307 6.22 -0.23 4.54
N ASP A 308 6.93 0.53 3.73
CA ASP A 308 6.57 0.82 2.34
C ASP A 308 7.21 -0.14 1.32
N GLY A 309 7.98 -1.13 1.79
CA GLY A 309 8.71 -2.08 0.94
C GLY A 309 9.93 -1.51 0.22
N SER A 310 10.30 -0.25 0.47
CA SER A 310 11.39 0.45 -0.24
C SER A 310 12.79 -0.07 0.11
N LYS A 311 12.93 -0.67 1.29
CA LYS A 311 14.21 -1.19 1.78
C LYS A 311 14.03 -2.60 2.31
N VAL A 312 14.88 -3.52 1.83
CA VAL A 312 14.94 -4.91 2.30
C VAL A 312 16.39 -5.22 2.65
N GLN A 313 16.60 -5.73 3.86
CA GLN A 313 17.89 -6.22 4.33
C GLN A 313 17.71 -7.64 4.84
N THR A 314 18.74 -8.47 4.70
CA THR A 314 18.77 -9.78 5.32
C THR A 314 19.60 -9.70 6.59
N MET A 315 18.99 -9.97 7.74
CA MET A 315 19.66 -9.95 9.04
C MET A 315 20.38 -11.27 9.33
N ILE A 316 19.73 -12.36 8.96
CA ILE A 316 20.32 -13.70 9.04
C ILE A 316 19.89 -14.50 7.82
N SER A 317 20.81 -15.23 7.23
CA SER A 317 20.55 -16.16 6.13
C SER A 317 21.44 -17.39 6.24
N ASN A 318 21.04 -18.49 5.61
CA ASN A 318 21.86 -19.66 5.51
C ASN A 318 23.19 -19.35 4.79
N VAL A 319 24.29 -19.64 5.48
CA VAL A 319 25.65 -19.52 4.94
C VAL A 319 26.29 -20.88 4.65
N GLY A 320 25.50 -21.85 4.27
CA GLY A 320 25.96 -23.13 3.72
C GLY A 320 26.08 -24.26 4.73
N GLN A 321 25.41 -24.19 5.87
CA GLN A 321 25.33 -25.31 6.80
C GLN A 321 23.88 -25.62 7.18
N ALA A 322 23.44 -26.79 6.80
CA ALA A 322 22.12 -27.32 7.10
C ALA A 322 21.79 -27.22 8.60
N ALA A 323 20.55 -26.89 8.89
CA ALA A 323 19.90 -26.94 10.18
C ALA A 323 20.15 -25.81 11.18
N PHE A 324 20.78 -24.70 10.79
CA PHE A 324 21.06 -23.63 11.74
C PHE A 324 20.24 -22.35 11.54
N ASP A 325 19.81 -22.05 10.34
CA ASP A 325 19.18 -20.76 10.01
C ASP A 325 17.71 -20.92 9.60
N ASP A 326 16.95 -21.70 10.35
CA ASP A 326 15.50 -21.85 10.12
C ASP A 326 14.72 -21.19 11.26
N PRO A 327 14.50 -19.88 11.23
CA PRO A 327 13.77 -19.17 12.27
C PRO A 327 12.29 -19.50 12.19
N PHE A 328 11.73 -19.99 13.30
CA PHE A 328 10.31 -20.33 13.35
C PHE A 328 9.46 -19.22 13.90
N TYR A 329 9.68 -18.87 15.16
CA TYR A 329 8.84 -17.92 15.88
C TYR A 329 9.70 -17.01 16.71
N GLY A 330 9.27 -15.77 16.84
CA GLY A 330 10.01 -14.78 17.61
C GLY A 330 9.13 -13.73 18.25
N CYS A 331 9.78 -12.94 19.06
CA CYS A 331 9.22 -11.72 19.64
C CYS A 331 10.30 -10.66 19.77
N ILE A 332 9.89 -9.40 19.78
CA ILE A 332 10.76 -8.28 20.10
C ILE A 332 10.49 -7.90 21.57
N ASP A 333 11.57 -7.86 22.38
CA ASP A 333 11.54 -7.38 23.76
C ASP A 333 12.67 -6.37 23.94
N GLY A 334 12.31 -5.11 24.13
CA GLY A 334 13.24 -3.97 24.17
C GLY A 334 14.04 -3.84 22.87
N ASP A 335 15.37 -3.86 23.01
CA ASP A 335 16.31 -3.67 21.89
C ASP A 335 16.67 -4.98 21.17
N PHE A 336 15.99 -6.06 21.46
CA PHE A 336 16.37 -7.37 20.98
C PHE A 336 15.23 -8.12 20.30
N LEU A 337 15.56 -8.79 19.21
CA LEU A 337 14.76 -9.85 18.60
C LEU A 337 15.18 -11.19 19.21
N TYR A 338 14.24 -11.87 19.84
CA TYR A 338 14.37 -13.24 20.28
C TYR A 338 13.65 -14.14 19.30
N TYR A 339 14.28 -15.21 18.87
CA TYR A 339 13.62 -16.15 17.97
C TYR A 339 14.02 -17.60 18.25
N ALA A 340 13.07 -18.50 18.04
CA ALA A 340 13.28 -19.92 18.08
C ALA A 340 13.84 -20.38 16.74
N ASN A 341 15.00 -21.01 16.75
CA ASN A 341 15.60 -21.65 15.60
C ASN A 341 15.31 -23.16 15.61
N ARG A 342 15.11 -23.77 14.46
CA ARG A 342 14.65 -25.15 14.31
C ARG A 342 15.36 -26.14 15.23
N ASN A 343 16.68 -26.18 15.22
CA ASN A 343 17.47 -27.22 15.89
C ASN A 343 18.48 -26.69 16.90
N THR A 344 18.66 -25.40 17.03
CA THR A 344 19.79 -24.86 17.80
C THR A 344 19.41 -24.21 19.11
N GLY A 345 18.16 -23.76 19.25
CA GLY A 345 17.67 -23.15 20.47
C GLY A 345 17.01 -21.81 20.27
N ILE A 346 17.02 -21.00 21.31
CA ILE A 346 16.48 -19.63 21.27
C ILE A 346 17.65 -18.67 21.06
N MET A 347 17.56 -17.85 20.06
CA MET A 347 18.54 -16.85 19.68
C MET A 347 18.14 -15.47 20.21
N LYS A 348 19.13 -14.58 20.36
CA LYS A 348 18.93 -13.19 20.78
C LYS A 348 19.78 -12.27 19.90
N LEU A 349 19.16 -11.54 19.00
CA LEU A 349 19.81 -10.57 18.11
C LEU A 349 19.54 -9.14 18.57
N SER A 350 20.56 -8.26 18.55
CA SER A 350 20.32 -6.85 18.70
C SER A 350 19.65 -6.27 17.46
N LEU A 351 18.63 -5.43 17.62
CA LEU A 351 18.00 -4.73 16.52
C LEU A 351 18.96 -3.71 15.85
N ASP A 352 20.03 -3.31 16.54
CA ASP A 352 21.04 -2.41 15.98
C ASP A 352 22.03 -3.13 15.05
N ASP A 353 22.09 -4.49 15.12
CA ASP A 353 22.99 -5.32 14.31
C ASP A 353 22.35 -5.76 12.98
N ARG A 354 21.41 -5.01 12.44
CA ARG A 354 20.65 -5.37 11.22
C ARG A 354 21.50 -5.67 9.99
N ASP A 355 22.66 -5.04 9.88
CA ASP A 355 23.56 -5.24 8.75
C ASP A 355 24.56 -6.38 8.97
N LYS A 356 24.50 -7.04 10.15
CA LYS A 356 25.42 -8.09 10.53
C LYS A 356 24.91 -9.45 10.06
N MET A 357 25.73 -10.13 9.31
CA MET A 357 25.51 -11.52 8.92
C MET A 357 26.09 -12.44 9.98
N TYR A 358 25.28 -13.37 10.45
CA TYR A 358 25.73 -14.39 11.41
C TYR A 358 25.97 -15.70 10.69
N ASN A 359 27.03 -16.41 11.05
CA ASN A 359 27.28 -17.77 10.63
C ASN A 359 27.04 -18.73 11.79
N THR A 360 27.13 -20.03 11.52
CA THR A 360 26.82 -21.07 12.51
C THR A 360 27.70 -21.05 13.75
N SER A 361 28.94 -20.54 13.65
CA SER A 361 29.85 -20.44 14.77
C SER A 361 29.62 -19.22 15.66
N ASP A 362 28.98 -18.20 15.13
CA ASP A 362 28.85 -16.89 15.76
C ASP A 362 27.40 -16.56 16.19
N GLN A 363 26.51 -17.54 16.13
CA GLN A 363 25.11 -17.32 16.47
C GLN A 363 24.94 -16.89 17.93
N PRO A 364 24.19 -15.81 18.18
CA PRO A 364 24.03 -15.27 19.52
C PRO A 364 22.99 -16.06 20.33
N TYR A 365 23.37 -17.19 20.88
CA TYR A 365 22.47 -18.00 21.69
C TYR A 365 21.96 -17.27 22.92
N PHE A 366 20.65 -17.28 23.11
CA PHE A 366 20.01 -16.98 24.39
C PHE A 366 19.91 -18.26 25.23
N VAL A 367 19.38 -19.35 24.65
CA VAL A 367 19.31 -20.65 25.26
C VAL A 367 19.60 -21.72 24.20
N GLN A 368 20.52 -22.61 24.45
CA GLN A 368 20.78 -23.74 23.54
C GLN A 368 19.73 -24.84 23.65
N ASN A 369 19.50 -25.52 22.54
CA ASN A 369 18.50 -26.58 22.43
C ASN A 369 18.74 -27.77 23.36
N ASN A 370 20.01 -28.22 23.52
CA ASN A 370 20.37 -29.36 24.36
C ASN A 370 20.00 -29.19 25.84
N THR A 371 19.64 -27.99 26.24
CA THR A 371 19.34 -27.61 27.61
C THR A 371 17.88 -27.39 27.89
N LEU A 372 17.05 -27.40 26.87
CA LEU A 372 15.60 -27.33 27.01
C LEU A 372 14.96 -28.66 27.45
N GLY A 373 15.79 -29.62 27.95
CA GLY A 373 15.40 -30.69 28.82
C GLY A 373 14.66 -31.87 28.22
N TYR A 374 14.46 -31.93 26.90
CA TYR A 374 13.68 -33.02 26.30
C TYR A 374 14.35 -33.59 25.06
N TYR A 375 15.34 -34.46 25.34
CA TYR A 375 15.86 -35.35 24.34
C TYR A 375 15.22 -36.73 24.47
N ALA A 376 14.43 -37.13 23.50
CA ALA A 376 14.21 -38.55 23.28
C ALA A 376 15.21 -39.02 22.22
N ASN A 377 16.10 -39.89 22.61
CA ASN A 377 17.02 -40.62 21.71
C ASN A 377 18.07 -39.79 20.96
N GLY A 378 18.57 -38.71 21.55
CA GLY A 378 19.68 -37.94 20.96
C GLY A 378 19.37 -37.17 19.69
N ILE A 379 18.13 -37.03 19.37
CA ILE A 379 17.67 -36.26 18.19
C ILE A 379 17.03 -34.96 18.66
N ALA A 380 17.67 -33.87 18.33
CA ALA A 380 17.26 -32.51 18.69
C ALA A 380 16.07 -32.01 17.85
N TYR A 381 15.02 -32.78 17.73
CA TYR A 381 13.90 -32.40 16.91
C TYR A 381 12.94 -31.49 17.64
N GLY A 382 12.80 -30.29 17.12
CA GLY A 382 11.69 -29.43 17.45
C GLY A 382 11.55 -29.18 18.94
N ALA A 383 12.63 -29.00 19.63
CA ALA A 383 12.59 -28.49 21.00
C ALA A 383 11.81 -27.18 21.02
N ILE A 384 11.74 -26.51 19.86
CA ILE A 384 11.13 -25.21 19.71
C ILE A 384 10.30 -25.22 18.42
N GLY A 385 9.08 -25.61 18.50
CA GLY A 385 8.22 -25.66 17.30
C GLY A 385 7.01 -24.76 17.35
N GLY A 386 6.81 -24.06 18.44
CA GLY A 386 5.68 -23.17 18.62
C GLY A 386 6.09 -21.73 18.92
N MET A 387 5.15 -20.96 19.42
CA MET A 387 5.38 -19.57 19.80
C MET A 387 6.33 -19.47 21.00
N PHE A 388 7.05 -18.37 21.00
CA PHE A 388 7.92 -17.97 22.08
C PHE A 388 7.63 -16.50 22.43
N GLY A 389 7.50 -16.19 23.71
CA GLY A 389 7.22 -14.84 24.16
C GLY A 389 7.33 -14.67 25.67
N LYS A 390 7.29 -13.42 26.13
CA LYS A 390 7.40 -13.05 27.54
C LYS A 390 6.04 -12.64 28.09
N ILE A 391 5.62 -13.25 29.18
CA ILE A 391 4.36 -12.94 29.89
C ILE A 391 4.71 -12.56 31.32
N ASN A 392 4.40 -11.35 31.73
CA ASN A 392 4.68 -10.84 33.08
C ASN A 392 6.14 -11.07 33.53
N GLY A 393 7.09 -10.86 32.61
CA GLY A 393 8.51 -11.07 32.89
C GLY A 393 9.01 -12.51 32.79
N ILE A 394 8.13 -13.48 32.59
CA ILE A 394 8.43 -14.89 32.49
C ILE A 394 8.41 -15.33 31.02
N TRP A 395 9.44 -16.01 30.57
CA TRP A 395 9.50 -16.59 29.23
C TRP A 395 8.59 -17.80 29.11
N HIS A 396 7.86 -17.87 28.00
CA HIS A 396 6.98 -18.99 27.68
C HIS A 396 7.29 -19.46 26.27
N TRP A 397 7.29 -20.80 26.06
CA TRP A 397 7.38 -21.37 24.73
C TRP A 397 6.52 -22.61 24.60
N THR A 398 6.06 -22.89 23.40
CA THR A 398 5.34 -24.12 23.09
C THR A 398 6.26 -25.06 22.36
N LYS A 399 6.16 -26.34 22.68
CA LYS A 399 6.93 -27.38 22.04
C LYS A 399 6.11 -28.05 20.95
N PHE A 400 6.76 -28.35 19.83
CA PHE A 400 6.07 -28.94 18.69
C PHE A 400 6.02 -30.48 18.77
N TYR A 401 7.00 -31.14 19.38
CA TYR A 401 7.16 -32.60 19.35
C TYR A 401 7.65 -33.13 20.69
N ASN A 402 7.16 -34.30 21.07
CA ASN A 402 7.57 -35.10 22.24
C ASN A 402 7.33 -34.53 23.64
N ALA A 403 6.84 -33.35 23.80
CA ALA A 403 6.33 -32.86 25.07
C ALA A 403 5.34 -31.75 24.76
N ASN A 404 4.09 -31.95 25.12
CA ASN A 404 3.01 -31.03 24.86
C ASN A 404 2.80 -30.15 26.08
N GLY A 405 2.49 -28.91 25.85
CA GLY A 405 2.27 -27.92 26.89
C GLY A 405 2.99 -26.60 26.63
N ILE A 406 2.78 -25.64 27.50
CA ILE A 406 3.47 -24.35 27.51
C ILE A 406 4.50 -24.37 28.61
N PHE A 407 5.75 -24.29 28.25
CA PHE A 407 6.88 -24.29 29.16
C PHE A 407 7.22 -22.87 29.59
N ARG A 408 7.72 -22.69 30.80
CA ARG A 408 8.07 -21.41 31.40
C ARG A 408 9.45 -21.42 32.00
N PHE A 409 10.12 -20.28 31.92
CA PHE A 409 11.38 -20.03 32.63
C PHE A 409 11.59 -18.53 32.86
N GLU A 410 12.37 -18.21 33.88
CA GLU A 410 12.84 -16.84 34.12
C GLU A 410 14.33 -16.72 33.75
N ASP A 411 14.81 -15.48 33.56
CA ASP A 411 16.21 -15.21 33.22
C ASP A 411 17.18 -15.84 34.24
N LYS A 412 16.80 -15.96 35.52
CA LYS A 412 17.58 -16.63 36.58
C LYS A 412 17.76 -18.13 36.37
N ASP A 413 16.87 -18.74 35.59
CA ASP A 413 16.90 -20.18 35.31
C ASP A 413 17.88 -20.53 34.18
N ILE A 414 18.38 -19.51 33.48
CA ILE A 414 19.40 -19.65 32.43
C ILE A 414 20.76 -19.74 33.11
N GLN A 415 21.41 -20.90 33.01
CA GLN A 415 22.73 -21.06 33.58
C GLN A 415 23.80 -20.36 32.72
N PRO A 416 24.79 -19.75 33.36
CA PRO A 416 25.91 -19.16 32.63
C PRO A 416 26.69 -20.27 31.88
N LYS A 417 27.43 -19.84 30.86
CA LYS A 417 28.35 -20.69 30.14
C LYS A 417 29.33 -21.38 31.11
N ALA A 418 29.47 -22.68 31.01
CA ALA A 418 30.41 -23.42 31.81
C ALA A 418 31.88 -23.05 31.50
N VAL A 419 32.78 -23.37 32.41
CA VAL A 419 34.22 -23.08 32.27
C VAL A 419 34.85 -23.75 31.05
N ASP A 420 34.27 -24.86 30.59
CA ASP A 420 34.67 -25.58 29.38
C ASP A 420 34.21 -24.90 28.07
N GLY A 421 33.52 -23.77 28.18
CA GLY A 421 33.02 -23.04 27.03
C GLY A 421 31.65 -23.49 26.52
N SER A 422 30.99 -24.45 27.16
CA SER A 422 29.60 -24.83 26.81
C SER A 422 28.64 -23.67 27.04
N ASP A 423 27.61 -23.62 26.21
CA ASP A 423 26.74 -22.47 26.17
C ASP A 423 25.67 -22.43 27.26
N LYS A 424 24.93 -21.33 27.31
CA LYS A 424 23.89 -21.12 28.32
C LYS A 424 22.88 -22.23 28.30
N THR A 425 22.67 -22.83 29.45
CA THR A 425 21.76 -23.94 29.65
C THR A 425 20.57 -23.51 30.48
N LEU A 426 19.42 -24.08 30.22
CA LEU A 426 18.22 -23.84 30.97
C LEU A 426 18.05 -24.95 32.03
N ILE A 427 17.72 -24.60 33.26
CA ILE A 427 17.35 -25.58 34.28
C ILE A 427 16.00 -26.19 33.86
N PRO A 428 15.91 -27.54 33.75
CA PRO A 428 14.66 -28.17 33.39
C PRO A 428 13.55 -27.86 34.40
N ALA A 429 12.36 -27.58 33.87
CA ALA A 429 11.12 -27.61 34.60
C ALA A 429 10.78 -26.41 35.50
N ALA A 430 10.87 -25.19 35.00
CA ALA A 430 10.22 -24.04 35.65
C ALA A 430 8.68 -24.09 35.60
N GLY A 431 8.08 -25.21 35.26
CA GLY A 431 6.65 -25.47 35.24
C GLY A 431 6.07 -25.57 33.82
N ILE A 432 5.09 -26.42 33.69
CA ILE A 432 4.34 -26.65 32.44
C ILE A 432 2.90 -26.21 32.67
N MET A 433 2.39 -25.43 31.74
CA MET A 433 0.99 -25.03 31.66
C MET A 433 0.30 -25.85 30.59
N LEU A 434 -0.95 -26.25 30.79
CA LEU A 434 -1.71 -27.06 29.82
C LEU A 434 -0.95 -28.33 29.40
N ASP A 435 -0.45 -29.05 30.39
CA ASP A 435 0.34 -30.27 30.19
C ASP A 435 -0.43 -31.29 29.33
N GLY A 436 0.28 -31.91 28.39
CA GLY A 436 -0.28 -32.89 27.47
C GLY A 436 -1.14 -32.29 26.32
N MET A 437 -1.32 -30.98 26.23
CA MET A 437 -2.04 -30.33 25.14
C MET A 437 -1.10 -29.80 24.04
N TRP A 438 -1.52 -29.93 22.79
CA TRP A 438 -0.75 -29.46 21.65
C TRP A 438 -1.06 -28.01 21.33
N HIS A 439 -0.07 -27.15 21.46
CA HIS A 439 -0.13 -25.72 21.23
C HIS A 439 0.71 -25.33 20.02
N LYS A 440 0.26 -24.36 19.25
CA LYS A 440 1.03 -23.83 18.12
C LYS A 440 1.32 -22.35 18.23
N SER A 441 0.37 -21.58 18.67
CA SER A 441 0.55 -20.14 18.85
C SER A 441 -0.19 -19.66 20.08
N PHE A 442 0.34 -18.64 20.69
CA PHE A 442 -0.34 -17.91 21.76
C PHE A 442 0.07 -16.45 21.74
N VAL A 443 -0.76 -15.62 22.36
CA VAL A 443 -0.44 -14.24 22.68
C VAL A 443 -1.02 -13.89 24.03
N TYR A 444 -0.30 -13.11 24.81
CA TYR A 444 -0.78 -12.57 26.06
C TYR A 444 -1.32 -11.16 25.86
N VAL A 445 -2.46 -10.89 26.48
CA VAL A 445 -3.19 -9.62 26.44
C VAL A 445 -3.16 -9.01 27.83
N PRO A 446 -2.17 -8.17 28.14
CA PRO A 446 -1.92 -7.69 29.52
C PRO A 446 -3.09 -6.88 30.07
N LYS A 447 -3.76 -6.08 29.24
CA LYS A 447 -4.90 -5.24 29.62
C LYS A 447 -6.06 -6.02 30.26
N HIS A 448 -6.24 -7.27 29.85
CA HIS A 448 -7.30 -8.16 30.34
C HIS A 448 -6.76 -9.35 31.14
N ASN A 449 -5.47 -9.43 31.36
CA ASN A 449 -4.81 -10.60 31.94
C ASN A 449 -5.24 -11.92 31.26
N LYS A 450 -5.40 -11.89 29.93
CA LYS A 450 -5.84 -13.05 29.15
C LYS A 450 -4.73 -13.58 28.26
N MET A 451 -4.72 -14.89 28.09
CA MET A 451 -4.02 -15.55 27.00
C MET A 451 -5.02 -15.92 25.91
N VAL A 452 -4.63 -15.71 24.67
CA VAL A 452 -5.33 -16.23 23.50
C VAL A 452 -4.39 -17.23 22.85
N LEU A 453 -4.85 -18.45 22.67
CA LEU A 453 -3.99 -19.53 22.18
C LEU A 453 -4.72 -20.43 21.18
N HIS A 454 -3.95 -21.05 20.30
CA HIS A 454 -4.43 -22.02 19.33
C HIS A 454 -3.99 -23.43 19.74
N LEU A 455 -4.98 -24.28 19.94
CA LEU A 455 -4.81 -25.70 20.17
C LEU A 455 -5.13 -26.47 18.91
N MET A 456 -4.40 -27.54 18.66
CA MET A 456 -4.65 -28.42 17.52
C MET A 456 -4.67 -29.88 17.95
N ASP A 457 -5.45 -30.20 18.95
CA ASP A 457 -5.56 -31.55 19.46
C ASP A 457 -6.98 -32.09 19.29
N VAL A 458 -7.11 -33.40 19.26
CA VAL A 458 -8.38 -34.08 19.04
C VAL A 458 -9.39 -33.74 20.15
N GLY A 459 -10.52 -33.18 19.75
CA GLY A 459 -11.64 -32.85 20.61
C GLY A 459 -11.58 -31.48 21.30
N TYR A 460 -10.54 -30.68 21.09
CA TYR A 460 -10.43 -29.28 21.52
C TYR A 460 -9.53 -28.46 20.58
N ASN A 461 -9.70 -28.66 19.31
CA ASN A 461 -9.02 -27.96 18.25
C ASN A 461 -9.67 -26.57 18.02
N GLY A 462 -8.88 -25.52 17.97
CA GLY A 462 -9.38 -24.16 17.77
C GLY A 462 -8.66 -23.09 18.59
N ILE A 463 -9.25 -21.90 18.63
CA ILE A 463 -8.77 -20.76 19.43
C ILE A 463 -9.52 -20.73 20.76
N TYR A 464 -8.76 -20.48 21.83
CA TYR A 464 -9.26 -20.34 23.17
C TYR A 464 -8.70 -19.09 23.84
N ALA A 465 -9.53 -18.39 24.61
CA ALA A 465 -9.16 -17.17 25.33
C ALA A 465 -9.61 -17.25 26.79
N ALA A 466 -8.67 -17.24 27.72
CA ALA A 466 -8.93 -17.24 29.16
C ALA A 466 -7.83 -16.49 29.92
N THR A 467 -8.00 -16.27 31.18
CA THR A 467 -6.94 -15.72 32.03
C THR A 467 -5.79 -16.72 32.16
N TYR A 468 -4.62 -16.20 32.48
CA TYR A 468 -3.43 -17.02 32.74
C TYR A 468 -3.71 -18.09 33.82
N ASP A 469 -4.41 -17.69 34.90
CA ASP A 469 -4.71 -18.59 36.01
C ASP A 469 -5.76 -19.66 35.64
N GLU A 470 -6.76 -19.32 34.83
CA GLU A 470 -7.75 -20.28 34.32
C GLU A 470 -7.06 -21.36 33.48
N PHE A 471 -6.18 -21.00 32.54
CA PHE A 471 -5.43 -22.00 31.77
C PHE A 471 -4.50 -22.84 32.63
N ASN A 472 -3.87 -22.24 33.64
CA ASN A 472 -3.04 -22.97 34.58
C ASN A 472 -3.83 -24.00 35.41
N ALA A 473 -5.09 -23.68 35.72
CA ALA A 473 -5.99 -24.55 36.51
C ALA A 473 -6.64 -25.68 35.67
N VAL A 474 -6.71 -25.52 34.35
CA VAL A 474 -7.34 -26.52 33.45
C VAL A 474 -6.63 -27.88 33.51
N GLY A 475 -5.33 -27.90 33.71
CA GLY A 475 -4.52 -29.09 33.59
C GLY A 475 -4.56 -29.68 32.17
N SER A 476 -4.78 -30.99 32.03
CA SER A 476 -4.89 -31.69 30.73
C SER A 476 -6.33 -32.08 30.35
N SER A 477 -7.34 -31.48 30.99
CA SER A 477 -8.76 -31.83 30.75
C SER A 477 -9.32 -31.13 29.51
N LYS A 478 -9.62 -31.90 28.47
CA LYS A 478 -10.22 -31.41 27.22
C LYS A 478 -11.56 -30.69 27.44
N ASN A 479 -12.39 -31.19 28.34
CA ASN A 479 -13.72 -30.63 28.59
C ASN A 479 -13.66 -29.24 29.22
N SER A 480 -12.62 -28.93 29.97
CA SER A 480 -12.42 -27.65 30.63
C SER A 480 -12.06 -26.51 29.65
N MET A 481 -11.75 -26.81 28.39
CA MET A 481 -11.42 -25.81 27.36
C MET A 481 -12.67 -25.19 26.71
N LYS A 482 -13.79 -25.90 26.65
CA LYS A 482 -15.01 -25.47 25.92
C LYS A 482 -15.50 -24.06 26.28
N PRO A 483 -15.51 -23.62 27.54
CA PRO A 483 -16.01 -22.29 27.91
C PRO A 483 -15.17 -21.14 27.32
N TYR A 484 -13.95 -21.42 26.91
CA TYR A 484 -12.99 -20.40 26.45
C TYR A 484 -12.91 -20.29 24.92
N ALA A 485 -13.74 -21.05 24.19
CA ALA A 485 -13.69 -21.11 22.73
C ALA A 485 -14.02 -19.76 22.08
N VAL A 486 -13.17 -19.38 21.12
CA VAL A 486 -13.36 -18.20 20.25
C VAL A 486 -13.87 -18.69 18.89
N THR A 487 -14.97 -18.12 18.43
CA THR A 487 -15.63 -18.54 17.19
C THR A 487 -15.87 -17.37 16.24
N TYR A 488 -15.95 -17.68 14.95
CA TYR A 488 -16.42 -16.78 13.91
C TYR A 488 -17.73 -17.30 13.33
N ASN A 489 -18.83 -16.55 13.50
CA ASN A 489 -20.18 -16.99 13.12
C ASN A 489 -20.55 -18.37 13.66
N GLY A 490 -20.12 -18.68 14.89
CA GLY A 490 -20.35 -19.98 15.53
C GLY A 490 -19.41 -21.10 15.09
N MET A 491 -18.52 -20.87 14.17
CA MET A 491 -17.54 -21.85 13.68
C MET A 491 -16.23 -21.75 14.45
N MET A 492 -15.63 -22.89 14.77
CA MET A 492 -14.31 -22.99 15.41
C MET A 492 -13.18 -22.82 14.36
N PHE A 493 -12.07 -22.22 14.77
CA PHE A 493 -10.86 -22.12 13.95
C PHE A 493 -10.03 -23.41 14.08
N GLU A 494 -10.54 -24.49 13.53
CA GLU A 494 -9.87 -25.78 13.63
C GLU A 494 -8.75 -25.95 12.61
N SER A 495 -7.66 -26.56 13.05
CA SER A 495 -6.60 -27.04 12.17
C SER A 495 -6.81 -28.52 11.88
N ASN A 496 -6.22 -29.01 10.81
CA ASN A 496 -6.17 -30.45 10.58
C ASN A 496 -5.23 -31.13 11.56
N THR A 497 -5.80 -31.89 12.49
CA THR A 497 -5.04 -32.63 13.52
C THR A 497 -4.72 -34.06 13.13
N ALA A 498 -5.33 -34.57 12.09
CA ALA A 498 -5.36 -36.02 11.88
C ALA A 498 -4.05 -36.62 11.34
N GLY A 499 -3.10 -35.81 10.91
CA GLY A 499 -1.83 -36.31 10.34
C GLY A 499 -2.01 -37.20 9.09
N ASN A 500 -3.25 -37.39 8.66
CA ASN A 500 -3.66 -38.33 7.62
C ASN A 500 -4.06 -37.65 6.32
N LEU A 501 -3.92 -36.34 6.23
CA LEU A 501 -4.12 -35.70 4.95
C LEU A 501 -2.89 -35.88 4.10
N PRO A 502 -3.08 -36.25 2.83
CA PRO A 502 -1.98 -36.16 1.90
C PRO A 502 -1.46 -34.73 1.96
N ALA A 503 -0.18 -34.60 2.28
CA ALA A 503 0.53 -33.38 2.13
C ALA A 503 0.14 -32.79 0.77
N LYS A 504 -0.26 -31.52 0.75
CA LYS A 504 -0.27 -30.75 -0.48
C LYS A 504 1.17 -30.85 -0.94
N GLU A 505 1.38 -31.54 -2.06
CA GLU A 505 2.68 -32.01 -2.51
C GLU A 505 3.80 -30.98 -2.24
N GLY A 506 4.69 -31.30 -1.34
CA GLY A 506 5.93 -30.56 -1.08
C GLY A 506 5.91 -29.51 0.04
N THR A 507 4.86 -29.30 0.81
CA THR A 507 4.82 -28.20 1.80
C THR A 507 4.91 -28.60 3.27
N GLY A 508 4.50 -29.82 3.66
CA GLY A 508 4.54 -30.25 5.07
C GLY A 508 3.83 -29.35 6.09
N THR A 509 2.94 -28.44 5.61
CA THR A 509 2.32 -27.38 6.42
C THR A 509 0.85 -27.61 6.70
N GLU A 510 0.33 -28.73 6.29
CA GLU A 510 -1.08 -29.01 6.14
C GLU A 510 -1.84 -29.06 7.47
N SER A 511 -1.12 -29.30 8.53
CA SER A 511 -1.73 -29.46 9.86
C SER A 511 -1.87 -28.17 10.67
N ILE A 512 -1.31 -27.04 10.21
CA ILE A 512 -1.29 -25.82 11.01
C ILE A 512 -2.20 -24.77 10.40
N GLY A 513 -3.31 -24.47 11.08
CA GLY A 513 -4.25 -23.42 10.71
C GLY A 513 -3.78 -22.03 11.09
N ILE A 514 -3.13 -21.88 12.26
CA ILE A 514 -2.65 -20.59 12.78
C ILE A 514 -1.22 -20.72 13.25
N CYS A 515 -0.33 -19.89 12.70
CA CYS A 515 1.08 -19.86 13.06
C CYS A 515 1.41 -18.74 14.04
N GLN A 516 0.89 -17.55 13.82
CA GLN A 516 1.15 -16.37 14.64
C GLN A 516 -0.15 -15.70 15.07
N MET A 517 -0.16 -15.23 16.31
CA MET A 517 -1.13 -14.26 16.84
C MET A 517 -0.39 -13.01 17.29
N THR A 518 -0.92 -11.85 16.99
CA THR A 518 -0.33 -10.55 17.37
C THR A 518 -1.35 -9.74 18.13
N TYR A 519 -0.99 -9.25 19.30
CA TYR A 519 -1.83 -8.33 20.08
C TYR A 519 -1.46 -6.89 19.76
N ASP A 520 -2.48 -6.12 19.45
CA ASP A 520 -2.42 -4.66 19.30
C ASP A 520 -3.02 -4.02 20.56
N GLU A 521 -2.15 -3.49 21.39
CA GLU A 521 -2.54 -2.86 22.66
C GLU A 521 -3.38 -1.59 22.44
N VAL A 522 -3.12 -0.87 21.35
CA VAL A 522 -3.81 0.39 21.04
C VAL A 522 -5.27 0.14 20.69
N ASN A 523 -5.53 -0.88 19.87
CA ASN A 523 -6.87 -1.23 19.42
C ASN A 523 -7.53 -2.35 20.25
N ASP A 524 -6.81 -2.89 21.24
CA ASP A 524 -7.27 -3.97 22.13
C ASP A 524 -7.76 -5.21 21.36
N CYS A 525 -7.00 -5.58 20.34
CA CYS A 525 -7.35 -6.63 19.41
C CYS A 525 -6.23 -7.64 19.21
N VAL A 526 -6.59 -8.89 18.98
CA VAL A 526 -5.67 -9.95 18.54
C VAL A 526 -5.90 -10.22 17.07
N TYR A 527 -4.84 -10.10 16.27
CA TYR A 527 -4.84 -10.41 14.85
C TYR A 527 -4.16 -11.74 14.60
N PHE A 528 -4.71 -12.51 13.66
CA PHE A 528 -4.14 -13.78 13.25
C PHE A 528 -4.53 -14.13 11.81
N ALA A 529 -3.67 -14.88 11.14
CA ALA A 529 -3.99 -15.52 9.88
C ALA A 529 -4.49 -16.93 10.15
N TYR A 530 -5.62 -17.30 9.56
CA TYR A 530 -6.17 -18.66 9.63
C TYR A 530 -6.18 -19.30 8.25
N ARG A 531 -5.72 -20.53 8.18
CA ARG A 531 -5.76 -21.36 6.98
C ARG A 531 -6.75 -22.49 7.20
N ASN A 532 -7.83 -22.51 6.44
CA ASN A 532 -8.77 -23.62 6.42
C ASN A 532 -8.18 -24.76 5.57
N ASN A 533 -7.38 -25.60 6.22
CA ASN A 533 -6.71 -26.73 5.61
C ASN A 533 -7.33 -28.08 5.99
N ALA A 534 -8.52 -28.06 6.58
CA ALA A 534 -9.27 -29.25 6.92
C ALA A 534 -9.99 -29.81 5.67
N PRO A 535 -9.90 -31.10 5.36
CA PRO A 535 -10.63 -31.71 4.27
C PRO A 535 -12.14 -31.60 4.47
N GLY A 536 -12.85 -31.13 3.44
CA GLY A 536 -14.30 -30.93 3.51
C GLY A 536 -14.69 -29.85 4.53
N GLY A 537 -13.76 -28.92 4.83
CA GLY A 537 -13.98 -27.84 5.79
C GLY A 537 -14.75 -26.64 5.24
N GLU A 538 -15.07 -26.62 3.94
CA GLU A 538 -15.88 -25.56 3.35
C GLU A 538 -17.27 -25.52 4.01
N GLY A 539 -17.63 -24.35 4.54
CA GLY A 539 -18.89 -24.14 5.25
C GLY A 539 -18.95 -24.75 6.66
N LYS A 540 -17.94 -25.50 7.07
CA LYS A 540 -17.84 -26.11 8.40
C LYS A 540 -16.94 -25.33 9.33
N PHE A 541 -15.86 -24.76 8.78
CA PHE A 541 -14.91 -23.91 9.47
C PHE A 541 -14.84 -22.53 8.80
N PRO A 542 -14.32 -21.50 9.48
CA PRO A 542 -14.12 -20.20 8.84
C PRO A 542 -13.29 -20.30 7.56
N PRO A 543 -13.51 -19.46 6.56
CA PRO A 543 -12.66 -19.42 5.36
C PRO A 543 -11.22 -19.06 5.72
N SER A 544 -10.26 -19.42 4.87
CA SER A 544 -8.89 -18.92 5.00
C SER A 544 -8.89 -17.40 4.94
N GLY A 545 -8.10 -16.73 5.78
CA GLY A 545 -8.10 -15.27 5.82
C GLY A 545 -7.38 -14.68 7.01
N ILE A 546 -7.43 -13.35 7.11
CA ILE A 546 -6.92 -12.58 8.23
C ILE A 546 -8.08 -12.14 9.10
N TYR A 547 -7.97 -12.43 10.38
CA TYR A 547 -9.01 -12.19 11.38
C TYR A 547 -8.54 -11.23 12.47
N CYS A 548 -9.50 -10.53 13.03
CA CYS A 548 -9.32 -9.69 14.20
C CYS A 548 -10.31 -10.13 15.30
N TYR A 549 -9.79 -10.42 16.46
CA TYR A 549 -10.55 -10.77 17.67
C TYR A 549 -10.47 -9.62 18.68
N ASN A 550 -11.61 -9.03 19.00
CA ASN A 550 -11.73 -8.03 20.06
C ASN A 550 -11.80 -8.73 21.42
N VAL A 551 -10.79 -8.53 22.26
CA VAL A 551 -10.65 -9.25 23.53
C VAL A 551 -11.66 -8.77 24.57
N ALA A 552 -12.11 -7.51 24.49
CA ALA A 552 -13.04 -6.93 25.45
C ALA A 552 -14.46 -7.48 25.30
N ASN A 553 -14.95 -7.65 24.09
CA ASN A 553 -16.33 -8.05 23.79
C ASN A 553 -16.49 -9.44 23.16
N GLY A 554 -15.38 -10.09 22.81
CA GLY A 554 -15.41 -11.43 22.21
C GLY A 554 -15.76 -11.45 20.70
N ALA A 555 -15.94 -10.32 20.05
CA ALA A 555 -16.30 -10.24 18.64
C ALA A 555 -15.12 -10.61 17.73
N VAL A 556 -15.43 -11.32 16.64
CA VAL A 556 -14.44 -11.67 15.61
C VAL A 556 -14.94 -11.14 14.27
N ILE A 557 -14.04 -10.48 13.52
CA ILE A 557 -14.29 -10.05 12.15
C ILE A 557 -13.23 -10.61 11.20
N CYS A 558 -13.64 -10.91 9.97
CA CYS A 558 -12.73 -11.26 8.89
C CYS A 558 -12.31 -9.96 8.17
N LEU A 559 -11.03 -9.65 8.19
CA LEU A 559 -10.49 -8.47 7.53
C LEU A 559 -10.15 -8.74 6.06
N VAL A 560 -9.59 -9.91 5.78
CA VAL A 560 -9.21 -10.35 4.43
C VAL A 560 -9.65 -11.80 4.28
N GLU A 561 -10.52 -12.09 3.33
CA GLU A 561 -11.00 -13.44 3.05
C GLU A 561 -10.27 -14.03 1.84
N GLY A 562 -10.10 -15.34 1.82
CA GLY A 562 -9.56 -16.09 0.68
C GLY A 562 -8.04 -16.05 0.56
N VAL A 563 -7.30 -15.57 1.60
CA VAL A 563 -5.85 -15.52 1.60
C VAL A 563 -5.26 -16.59 2.53
N GLU A 564 -4.18 -17.23 2.08
CA GLU A 564 -3.37 -18.12 2.90
C GLU A 564 -2.11 -17.37 3.38
N ALA A 565 -2.04 -17.06 4.66
CA ALA A 565 -0.93 -16.36 5.28
C ALA A 565 -0.54 -17.04 6.61
N TYR A 566 0.68 -16.75 7.08
CA TYR A 566 1.18 -17.21 8.38
C TYR A 566 1.39 -16.07 9.36
N GLY A 567 2.27 -15.15 9.00
CA GLY A 567 2.66 -14.04 9.87
C GLY A 567 1.73 -12.83 9.72
N VAL A 568 1.49 -12.15 10.83
CA VAL A 568 0.70 -10.92 10.89
C VAL A 568 1.33 -9.91 11.85
N ALA A 569 1.33 -8.64 11.49
CA ALA A 569 1.78 -7.55 12.34
C ALA A 569 0.93 -6.29 12.12
N VAL A 570 0.91 -5.39 13.08
CA VAL A 570 0.22 -4.09 13.00
C VAL A 570 1.17 -2.97 13.44
N ASN A 571 0.95 -1.78 12.95
CA ASN A 571 1.78 -0.61 13.30
C ASN A 571 1.30 0.13 14.57
N ASN A 572 0.40 -0.45 15.35
CA ASN A 572 -0.08 0.06 16.64
C ASN A 572 -0.63 1.51 16.58
N ILE A 573 -1.33 1.84 15.51
CA ILE A 573 -2.00 3.13 15.35
C ILE A 573 -3.51 2.94 15.59
N PRO A 574 -4.21 3.89 16.24
CA PRO A 574 -5.62 3.77 16.51
C PRO A 574 -6.47 3.54 15.26
N ALA A 575 -7.34 2.54 15.28
CA ALA A 575 -8.28 2.19 14.22
C ALA A 575 -9.69 2.02 14.77
N LYS A 576 -10.69 2.17 13.92
CA LYS A 576 -12.10 1.97 14.26
C LYS A 576 -12.59 0.70 13.57
N LEU A 577 -12.48 -0.44 14.23
CA LEU A 577 -12.74 -1.76 13.66
C LEU A 577 -14.09 -2.34 14.06
N PHE A 578 -14.61 -1.98 15.22
CA PHE A 578 -15.84 -2.48 15.84
C PHE A 578 -16.79 -1.35 16.23
#